data_2f01882036d2f3abfc2041c83945e75c
#
_entry.id   2f01882036d2f3abfc2041c83945e75c
#
_cell.length_a   1.000
_cell.length_b   1.000
_cell.length_c   1.000
_cell.angle_alpha   90.00
_cell.angle_beta   90.00
_cell.angle_gamma   90.00
#
_symmetry.space_group_name_H-M   'P 1'
#
loop_
_entity.id
_entity.type
_entity.pdbx_description
1 polymer ?
#
loop_
_entity_poly.entity_id
_entity_poly.type
_entity_poly.pdbx_seq_one_letter_code
_entity_poly.pdbx_strand_id
1 'polypeptide(L)' 'MKPNGTMIRGIRQGRKLSLRELEAQTGLNRGYLSRLEREQVHDVGSEQVRRVAKALRVPEELLTAAEETTP' A
#
# COMPACT_ATOMS: atom_id res chain seq x y z
N MET A 1 -6.36 -4.58 8.85
CA MET A 1 -6.70 -3.23 8.39
C MET A 1 -6.89 -3.25 6.87
N LYS A 2 -7.84 -2.47 6.40
CA LYS A 2 -8.20 -2.49 4.98
C LYS A 2 -7.27 -1.57 4.18
N PRO A 3 -6.58 -2.07 3.15
CA PRO A 3 -5.69 -1.21 2.37
C PRO A 3 -6.46 -0.37 1.37
N ASN A 4 -5.94 0.82 1.08
CA ASN A 4 -6.44 1.66 0.00
C ASN A 4 -5.53 1.47 -1.22
N GLY A 5 -5.81 0.44 -2.00
CA GLY A 5 -4.96 0.07 -3.13
C GLY A 5 -4.88 1.13 -4.22
N THR A 6 -5.97 1.82 -4.47
CA THR A 6 -6.01 2.91 -5.45
C THR A 6 -5.05 4.04 -5.04
N MET A 7 -5.04 4.40 -3.77
CA MET A 7 -4.15 5.42 -3.26
C MET A 7 -2.68 4.97 -3.35
N ILE A 8 -2.41 3.72 -2.96
CA ILE A 8 -1.07 3.15 -3.03
C ILE A 8 -0.54 3.23 -4.47
N ARG A 9 -1.34 2.78 -5.43
CA ARG A 9 -0.97 2.80 -6.84
C ARG A 9 -0.74 4.23 -7.34
N GLY A 10 -1.64 5.15 -7.01
CA GLY A 10 -1.53 6.54 -7.44
C GLY A 10 -0.27 7.21 -6.91
N ILE A 11 0.04 7.00 -5.64
CA ILE A 11 1.25 7.58 -5.04
C ILE A 11 2.49 6.96 -5.67
N ARG A 12 2.50 5.63 -5.84
CA ARG A 12 3.63 4.94 -6.46
C ARG A 12 3.90 5.48 -7.86
N GLN A 13 2.86 5.59 -8.68
CA GLN A 13 2.99 6.11 -10.04
C GLN A 13 3.41 7.58 -10.04
N GLY A 14 2.87 8.36 -9.12
CA GLY A 14 3.25 9.77 -8.98
C GLY A 14 4.71 9.96 -8.61
N ARG A 15 5.30 8.98 -7.94
CA ARG A 15 6.73 8.99 -7.61
C ARG A 15 7.57 8.25 -8.65
N LYS A 16 6.95 7.80 -9.74
CA LYS A 16 7.62 7.12 -10.85
C LYS A 16 8.34 5.85 -10.40
N LEU A 17 7.76 5.14 -9.45
CA LEU A 17 8.31 3.88 -8.97
C LEU A 17 7.62 2.71 -9.68
N SER A 18 8.41 1.75 -10.14
CA SER A 18 7.86 0.50 -10.67
C SER A 18 7.49 -0.42 -9.49
N LEU A 19 6.68 -1.44 -9.76
CA LEU A 19 6.40 -2.46 -8.74
C LEU A 19 7.69 -3.18 -8.33
N ARG A 20 8.61 -3.37 -9.26
CA ARG A 20 9.90 -3.99 -8.97
C ARG A 20 10.71 -3.14 -7.98
N GLU A 21 10.71 -1.83 -8.18
CA GLU A 21 11.39 -0.93 -7.26
C GLU A 21 10.74 -0.93 -5.88
N LEU A 22 9.41 -0.95 -5.85
CA LEU A 22 8.68 -1.01 -4.59
C LEU A 22 8.97 -2.33 -3.86
N GLU A 23 9.03 -3.43 -4.60
CA GLU A 23 9.43 -4.71 -4.02
C GLU A 23 10.82 -4.63 -3.39
N ALA A 24 11.77 -4.05 -4.10
CA ALA A 24 13.13 -3.92 -3.58
C ALA A 24 13.19 -3.08 -2.31
N GLN A 25 12.37 -2.03 -2.24
CA GLN A 25 12.38 -1.13 -1.08
C GLN A 25 11.60 -1.66 0.11
N THR A 26 10.59 -2.49 -0.13
CA THR A 26 9.72 -2.99 0.95
C THR A 26 10.06 -4.41 1.38
N GLY A 27 10.69 -5.18 0.51
CA GLY A 27 10.88 -6.61 0.75
C GLY A 27 9.61 -7.42 0.54
N LEU A 28 8.55 -6.81 0.00
CA LEU A 28 7.30 -7.50 -0.28
C LEU A 28 7.25 -7.92 -1.74
N ASN A 29 6.69 -9.10 -2.00
CA ASN A 29 6.63 -9.69 -3.32
C ASN A 29 5.79 -8.82 -4.28
N ARG A 30 6.25 -8.69 -5.53
CA ARG A 30 5.55 -7.89 -6.56
C ARG A 30 4.12 -8.36 -6.80
N GLY A 31 3.92 -9.68 -6.80
CA GLY A 31 2.57 -10.24 -6.97
C GLY A 31 1.64 -9.81 -5.85
N TYR A 32 2.14 -9.81 -4.62
CA TYR A 32 1.40 -9.33 -3.47
C TYR A 32 1.09 -7.83 -3.61
N LEU A 33 2.11 -7.03 -3.96
CA LEU A 33 1.92 -5.59 -4.15
C LEU A 33 0.91 -5.28 -5.25
N SER A 34 0.96 -6.05 -6.34
CA SER A 34 0.01 -5.89 -7.44
C SER A 34 -1.41 -6.17 -6.96
N ARG A 35 -1.62 -7.24 -6.21
CA ARG A 35 -2.93 -7.56 -5.64
C ARG A 35 -3.40 -6.51 -4.66
N LEU A 36 -2.47 -5.97 -3.87
CA LEU A 36 -2.75 -4.91 -2.92
C LEU A 36 -3.30 -3.67 -3.64
N GLU A 37 -2.65 -3.27 -4.74
CA GLU A 37 -3.06 -2.12 -5.53
C GLU A 37 -4.40 -2.32 -6.24
N ARG A 38 -4.73 -3.56 -6.58
CA ARG A 38 -6.01 -3.89 -7.21
C ARG A 38 -7.12 -4.12 -6.20
N GLU A 39 -6.84 -3.90 -4.94
CA GLU A 39 -7.79 -4.09 -3.85
C GLU A 39 -8.28 -5.54 -3.71
N GLN A 40 -7.41 -6.49 -4.09
CA GLN A 40 -7.66 -7.90 -3.94
C GLN A 40 -7.20 -8.45 -2.59
N VAL A 41 -6.54 -7.61 -1.80
CA VAL A 41 -6.15 -7.92 -0.43
C VAL A 41 -7.11 -7.18 0.49
N HIS A 42 -7.91 -7.92 1.24
CA HIS A 42 -8.94 -7.32 2.09
C HIS A 42 -8.41 -6.92 3.46
N ASP A 43 -7.36 -7.58 3.91
CA ASP A 43 -6.78 -7.29 5.21
C ASP A 43 -5.27 -7.29 5.08
N VAL A 44 -4.65 -6.17 5.40
CA VAL A 44 -3.21 -6.01 5.35
C VAL A 44 -2.68 -5.81 6.76
N GLY A 45 -1.54 -6.43 7.06
CA GLY A 45 -0.92 -6.26 8.37
C GLY A 45 -0.29 -4.89 8.53
N SER A 46 -0.23 -4.40 9.77
CA SER A 46 0.35 -3.09 10.06
C SER A 46 1.81 -2.98 9.62
N GLU A 47 2.56 -4.08 9.70
CA GLU A 47 3.96 -4.10 9.27
C GLU A 47 4.09 -3.87 7.76
N GLN A 48 3.22 -4.50 6.97
CA GLN A 48 3.24 -4.31 5.52
C GLN A 48 2.86 -2.88 5.15
N VAL A 49 1.86 -2.32 5.79
CA VAL A 49 1.46 -0.93 5.56
C VAL A 49 2.62 0.02 5.90
N ARG A 50 3.29 -0.23 7.02
CA ARG A 50 4.42 0.59 7.45
C ARG A 50 5.54 0.57 6.41
N ARG A 51 5.87 -0.60 5.88
CA ARG A 51 6.92 -0.75 4.88
C ARG A 51 6.58 0.00 3.59
N VAL A 52 5.35 -0.14 3.13
CA VAL A 52 4.90 0.54 1.92
C VAL A 52 4.87 2.05 2.13
N ALA A 53 4.34 2.52 3.25
CA ALA A 53 4.29 3.94 3.57
C ALA A 53 5.68 4.55 3.64
N LYS A 54 6.63 3.84 4.25
CA LYS A 54 8.01 4.30 4.35
C LYS A 54 8.65 4.40 2.97
N ALA A 55 8.43 3.40 2.11
CA ALA A 55 8.97 3.40 0.76
C ALA A 55 8.37 4.51 -0.09
N LEU A 56 7.09 4.80 0.08
CA LEU A 56 6.41 5.87 -0.63
C LEU A 56 6.56 7.23 0.02
N ARG A 57 7.13 7.28 1.23
CA ARG A 57 7.35 8.52 2.01
C ARG A 57 6.05 9.26 2.30
N VAL A 58 5.07 8.53 2.76
CA VAL A 58 3.76 9.08 3.12
C VAL A 58 3.33 8.53 4.49
N PRO A 59 2.40 9.21 5.17
CA PRO A 59 1.83 8.67 6.40
C PRO A 59 1.04 7.39 6.11
N GLU A 60 1.05 6.46 7.06
CA GLU A 60 0.35 5.19 6.92
C GLU A 60 -1.16 5.40 6.71
N GLU A 61 -1.72 6.44 7.31
CA GLU A 61 -3.14 6.73 7.21
C GLU A 61 -3.62 6.94 5.78
N LEU A 62 -2.72 7.38 4.88
CA LEU A 62 -3.08 7.56 3.48
C LEU A 62 -3.24 6.23 2.75
N LEU A 63 -2.66 5.16 3.29
CA LEU A 63 -2.64 3.86 2.61
C LEU A 63 -3.71 2.90 3.13
N THR A 64 -4.49 3.31 4.10
CA THR A 64 -5.57 2.49 4.65
C THR A 64 -6.89 3.19 4.47
N ALA A 65 -7.92 2.41 4.12
CA ALA A 65 -9.27 2.96 4.06
C ALA A 65 -9.74 3.23 5.48
N ALA A 66 -10.38 4.37 5.66
CA ALA A 66 -10.98 4.68 6.94
C ALA A 66 -12.07 3.64 7.21
N GLU A 67 -11.93 2.92 8.33
CA GLU A 67 -13.04 2.09 8.80
C GLU A 67 -14.07 3.03 9.35
N GLU A 68 -15.20 3.11 8.67
CA GLU A 68 -16.29 3.87 9.20
C GLU A 68 -16.82 3.14 10.41
N THR A 69 -16.36 3.57 11.57
CA THR A 69 -17.08 3.31 12.78
C THR A 69 -18.21 4.32 12.80
N THR A 70 -19.31 3.97 12.20
CA THR A 70 -20.52 4.74 12.42
C THR A 70 -20.92 4.53 13.87
N PRO A 71 -21.02 5.60 14.63
CA PRO A 71 -21.61 5.46 15.94
C PRO A 71 -23.08 5.05 15.85
#